data_756e49501d0d86f6c7489f54d7b71627
#
_entry.id   756e49501d0d86f6c7489f54d7b71627
#
_cell.length_a   1.000
_cell.length_b   1.000
_cell.length_c   1.000
_cell.angle_alpha   90.00
_cell.angle_beta   90.00
_cell.angle_gamma   90.00
#
_symmetry.space_group_name_H-M   'P 1'
#
loop_
_entity.id
_entity.type
_entity.pdbx_description
1 polymer ?
#
loop_
_entity_poly.entity_id
_entity_poly.type
_entity_poly.pdbx_seq_one_letter_code
_entity_poly.pdbx_strand_id
1 'polypeptide(L)'
;MQEPFVEITELSATNMRIGTIIVRDYDDFAEQHLEKFVDSLTSMGCQPQNIVIRRVPSLHDIIIMLQFYAQYTDVDGVVVLAPENRVMGILSLMNGIVHVQTHWNMVVSIGGAERAEDVVTMITIQNEMEAEAVEMTAKESVS
;
A
#
# COMPACT_ATOMS: atom_id res chain seq x y z
N MET A 1 0.64 -33.81 0.81
CA MET A 1 -0.21 -32.97 1.67
C MET A 1 -0.27 -31.57 1.11
N GLN A 2 -1.43 -31.11 0.79
CA GLN A 2 -1.59 -29.77 0.27
C GLN A 2 -1.56 -28.77 1.42
N GLU A 3 -0.74 -27.77 1.27
CA GLU A 3 -0.77 -26.65 2.19
C GLU A 3 -2.10 -25.90 2.03
N PRO A 4 -2.66 -25.35 3.12
CA PRO A 4 -3.86 -24.55 3.05
C PRO A 4 -3.53 -23.16 2.47
N PHE A 5 -2.90 -23.15 1.29
CA PHE A 5 -2.62 -21.93 0.57
C PHE A 5 -3.83 -21.60 -0.31
N VAL A 6 -4.52 -20.54 0.03
CA VAL A 6 -5.44 -19.96 -0.92
C VAL A 6 -4.60 -19.05 -1.82
N GLU A 7 -4.21 -19.57 -2.98
CA GLU A 7 -3.65 -18.72 -4.01
C GLU A 7 -4.71 -17.72 -4.43
N ILE A 8 -4.37 -16.45 -4.30
CA ILE A 8 -5.18 -15.39 -4.88
C ILE A 8 -4.90 -15.43 -6.39
N THR A 9 -5.77 -16.11 -7.13
CA THR A 9 -5.61 -16.29 -8.58
C THR A 9 -6.09 -15.07 -9.37
N GLU A 10 -6.92 -14.23 -8.78
CA GLU A 10 -7.36 -12.98 -9.38
C GLU A 10 -7.26 -11.84 -8.37
N LEU A 11 -6.45 -10.85 -8.70
CA LEU A 11 -6.38 -9.62 -7.93
C LEU A 11 -7.37 -8.60 -8.48
N SER A 12 -8.20 -8.05 -7.61
CA SER A 12 -9.12 -6.99 -7.96
C SER A 12 -8.90 -5.77 -7.07
N ALA A 13 -8.70 -4.63 -7.72
CA ALA A 13 -8.58 -3.34 -7.05
C ALA A 13 -9.81 -2.45 -7.31
N THR A 14 -10.93 -3.04 -7.69
CA THR A 14 -12.12 -2.32 -8.17
C THR A 14 -12.65 -1.29 -7.16
N ASN A 15 -12.61 -1.63 -5.88
CA ASN A 15 -13.09 -0.75 -4.82
C ASN A 15 -11.98 -0.20 -3.94
N MET A 16 -10.74 -0.26 -4.43
CA MET A 16 -9.59 0.20 -3.67
C MET A 16 -9.19 1.62 -4.05
N ARG A 17 -8.75 2.37 -3.05
CA ARG A 17 -8.13 3.67 -3.22
C ARG A 17 -6.68 3.60 -2.79
N ILE A 18 -5.77 3.93 -3.70
CA ILE A 18 -4.33 3.74 -3.51
C ILE A 18 -3.65 5.10 -3.47
N GLY A 19 -2.93 5.36 -2.38
CA GLY A 19 -2.06 6.52 -2.26
C GLY A 19 -0.68 6.21 -2.83
N THR A 20 -0.05 7.21 -3.41
CA THR A 20 1.29 7.09 -3.99
C THR A 20 2.13 8.26 -3.52
N ILE A 21 3.37 7.99 -3.12
CA ILE A 21 4.33 9.02 -2.73
C ILE A 21 5.49 9.00 -3.70
N ILE A 22 5.80 10.15 -4.28
CA ILE A 22 6.98 10.36 -5.12
C ILE A 22 7.90 11.34 -4.40
N VAL A 23 9.16 10.96 -4.27
CA VAL A 23 10.18 11.81 -3.64
C VAL A 23 10.97 12.53 -4.73
N ARG A 24 11.11 13.85 -4.62
CA ARG A 24 11.80 14.65 -5.63
C ARG A 24 13.20 14.14 -5.95
N ASP A 25 13.94 13.66 -4.95
CA ASP A 25 15.30 13.14 -5.16
C ASP A 25 15.32 11.89 -6.06
N TYR A 26 14.18 11.24 -6.26
CA TYR A 26 14.04 10.04 -7.08
C TYR A 26 12.99 10.23 -8.18
N ASP A 27 12.82 11.44 -8.69
CA ASP A 27 11.89 11.74 -9.78
C ASP A 27 12.18 10.89 -11.02
N ASP A 28 13.44 10.68 -11.37
CA ASP A 28 13.82 9.85 -12.50
C ASP A 28 13.33 8.40 -12.34
N PHE A 29 13.47 7.86 -11.16
CA PHE A 29 12.95 6.53 -10.83
C PHE A 29 11.43 6.50 -10.96
N ALA A 30 10.76 7.51 -10.42
CA ALA A 30 9.30 7.60 -10.49
C ALA A 30 8.81 7.75 -11.94
N GLU A 31 9.47 8.55 -12.78
CA GLU A 31 9.12 8.68 -14.18
C GLU A 31 9.19 7.36 -14.95
N GLN A 32 10.20 6.55 -14.64
CA GLN A 32 10.36 5.23 -15.27
C GLN A 32 9.27 4.24 -14.86
N HIS A 33 8.68 4.40 -13.69
CA HIS A 33 7.77 3.41 -13.10
C HIS A 33 6.31 3.85 -13.05
N LEU A 34 6.02 5.15 -13.07
CA LEU A 34 4.68 5.67 -12.79
C LEU A 34 3.63 5.17 -13.78
N GLU A 35 3.93 5.22 -15.07
CA GLU A 35 2.97 4.80 -16.09
C GLU A 35 2.61 3.31 -15.94
N LYS A 36 3.62 2.45 -15.80
CA LYS A 36 3.40 1.02 -15.56
C LYS A 36 2.66 0.75 -14.27
N PHE A 37 2.97 1.52 -13.22
CA PHE A 37 2.29 1.41 -11.95
C PHE A 37 0.79 1.71 -12.07
N VAL A 38 0.46 2.83 -12.70
CA VAL A 38 -0.94 3.22 -12.94
C VAL A 38 -1.64 2.21 -13.85
N ASP A 39 -0.98 1.77 -14.92
CA ASP A 39 -1.54 0.78 -15.84
C ASP A 39 -1.80 -0.56 -15.13
N SER A 40 -0.90 -0.97 -14.26
CA SER A 40 -1.08 -2.20 -13.48
C SER A 40 -2.29 -2.10 -12.55
N LEU A 41 -2.44 -1.00 -11.83
CA LEU A 41 -3.60 -0.77 -10.95
C LEU A 41 -4.90 -0.72 -11.76
N THR A 42 -4.94 0.00 -12.86
CA THR A 42 -6.15 0.12 -13.68
C THR A 42 -6.52 -1.21 -14.35
N SER A 43 -5.53 -2.01 -14.73
CA SER A 43 -5.78 -3.35 -15.28
C SER A 43 -6.38 -4.31 -14.25
N MET A 44 -6.15 -4.06 -12.96
CA MET A 44 -6.78 -4.80 -11.87
C MET A 44 -8.14 -4.22 -11.45
N GLY A 45 -8.60 -3.20 -12.15
CA GLY A 45 -9.93 -2.61 -11.94
C GLY A 45 -9.94 -1.33 -11.10
N CYS A 46 -8.78 -0.84 -10.65
CA CYS A 46 -8.72 0.42 -9.90
C CYS A 46 -9.12 1.59 -10.80
N GLN A 47 -10.04 2.40 -10.32
CA GLN A 47 -10.46 3.58 -11.09
C GLN A 47 -9.39 4.67 -11.00
N PRO A 48 -9.10 5.39 -12.10
CA PRO A 48 -8.05 6.42 -12.10
C PRO A 48 -8.21 7.49 -11.02
N GLN A 49 -9.43 7.90 -10.72
CA GLN A 49 -9.69 8.89 -9.67
C GLN A 49 -9.39 8.38 -8.26
N ASN A 50 -9.22 7.06 -8.09
CA ASN A 50 -8.87 6.44 -6.82
C ASN A 50 -7.37 6.20 -6.67
N ILE A 51 -6.57 6.64 -7.63
CA ILE A 51 -5.11 6.63 -7.54
C ILE A 51 -4.66 8.04 -7.19
N VAL A 52 -4.26 8.25 -5.94
CA VAL A 52 -3.87 9.56 -5.44
C VAL A 52 -2.36 9.65 -5.42
N ILE A 53 -1.80 10.64 -6.12
CA ILE A 53 -0.35 10.82 -6.22
C ILE A 53 0.04 12.11 -5.51
N ARG A 54 0.99 12.01 -4.58
CA ARG A 54 1.57 13.16 -3.88
C ARG A 54 3.08 13.17 -4.03
N ARG A 55 3.62 14.33 -4.33
CA ARG A 55 5.05 14.53 -4.44
C ARG A 55 5.56 15.23 -3.19
N VAL A 56 6.63 14.73 -2.61
CA VAL A 56 7.25 15.31 -1.42
C VAL A 56 8.69 15.73 -1.72
N PRO A 57 9.21 16.75 -1.01
CA PRO A 57 10.54 17.28 -1.30
C PRO A 57 11.69 16.32 -1.01
N SER A 58 11.64 15.56 0.09
CA SER A 58 12.75 14.71 0.51
C SER A 58 12.30 13.39 1.12
N LEU A 59 13.26 12.47 1.30
CA LEU A 59 13.03 11.19 1.96
C LEU A 59 12.43 11.34 3.36
N HIS A 60 12.81 12.39 4.08
CA HIS A 60 12.30 12.63 5.44
C HIS A 60 10.80 12.95 5.45
N ASP A 61 10.25 13.39 4.33
CA ASP A 61 8.83 13.73 4.23
C ASP A 61 7.94 12.52 3.98
N ILE A 62 8.53 11.34 3.72
CA ILE A 62 7.76 10.11 3.51
C ILE A 62 6.91 9.78 4.73
N ILE A 63 7.51 9.83 5.92
CA ILE A 63 6.83 9.43 7.17
C ILE A 63 5.61 10.32 7.42
N ILE A 64 5.78 11.63 7.33
CA ILE A 64 4.67 12.55 7.58
C ILE A 64 3.59 12.43 6.48
N MET A 65 3.99 12.18 5.24
CA MET A 65 3.02 11.99 4.15
C MET A 65 2.23 10.69 4.33
N LEU A 66 2.87 9.61 4.78
CA LEU A 66 2.18 8.37 5.15
C LEU A 66 1.16 8.62 6.26
N GLN A 67 1.54 9.38 7.27
CA GLN A 67 0.63 9.72 8.36
C GLN A 67 -0.55 10.57 7.87
N PHE A 68 -0.31 11.51 6.96
CA PHE A 68 -1.39 12.30 6.37
C PHE A 68 -2.36 11.42 5.58
N TYR A 69 -1.85 10.48 4.80
CA TYR A 69 -2.71 9.51 4.11
C TYR A 69 -3.55 8.71 5.09
N ALA A 70 -2.94 8.23 6.16
CA ALA A 70 -3.65 7.43 7.16
C ALA A 70 -4.69 8.24 7.94
N GLN A 71 -4.35 9.47 8.28
CA GLN A 71 -5.16 10.30 9.19
C GLN A 71 -6.24 11.10 8.45
N TYR A 72 -5.96 11.57 7.25
CA TYR A 72 -6.82 12.53 6.55
C TYR A 72 -7.49 11.97 5.31
N THR A 73 -7.22 10.73 4.94
CA THR A 73 -7.79 10.11 3.74
C THR A 73 -8.32 8.71 4.05
N ASP A 74 -9.03 8.17 3.10
CA ASP A 74 -9.57 6.81 3.14
C ASP A 74 -8.83 5.85 2.20
N VAL A 75 -7.54 6.12 1.92
CA VAL A 75 -6.74 5.19 1.11
C VAL A 75 -6.60 3.85 1.83
N ASP A 76 -6.67 2.78 1.05
CA ASP A 76 -6.53 1.42 1.57
C ASP A 76 -5.08 1.00 1.74
N GLY A 77 -4.19 1.60 0.98
CA GLY A 77 -2.76 1.36 1.05
C GLY A 77 -1.99 2.43 0.31
N VAL A 78 -0.68 2.45 0.53
CA VAL A 78 0.23 3.45 -0.06
C VAL A 78 1.42 2.75 -0.69
N VAL A 79 1.83 3.22 -1.86
CA VAL A 79 3.08 2.81 -2.49
C VAL A 79 4.01 4.02 -2.56
N VAL A 80 5.23 3.84 -2.05
CA VAL A 80 6.31 4.81 -2.20
C VAL A 80 7.11 4.41 -3.45
N LEU A 81 7.02 5.20 -4.51
CA LEU A 81 7.75 4.95 -5.76
C LEU A 81 9.19 5.49 -5.63
N ALA A 82 10.04 4.68 -5.04
CA ALA A 82 11.44 4.97 -4.82
C ALA A 82 12.22 3.65 -4.69
N PRO A 83 13.55 3.67 -4.91
CA PRO A 83 14.35 2.46 -4.70
C PRO A 83 14.26 1.99 -3.26
N GLU A 84 13.80 0.76 -3.05
CA GLU A 84 13.55 0.20 -1.72
C GLU A 84 14.79 0.25 -0.84
N ASN A 85 15.95 -0.13 -1.37
CA ASN A 85 17.21 -0.15 -0.60
C ASN A 85 17.65 1.23 -0.15
N ARG A 86 17.30 2.29 -0.87
CA ARG A 86 17.62 3.67 -0.49
C ARG A 86 16.74 4.16 0.65
N VAL A 87 15.47 3.79 0.63
CA VAL A 87 14.52 4.16 1.67
C VAL A 87 14.75 3.34 2.93
N MET A 88 14.80 2.02 2.80
CA MET A 88 14.91 1.11 3.93
C MET A 88 16.33 1.01 4.49
N GLY A 89 17.32 1.53 3.77
CA GLY A 89 18.70 1.62 4.24
C GLY A 89 18.94 2.70 5.30
N ILE A 90 17.98 3.61 5.50
CA ILE A 90 18.04 4.64 6.54
C ILE A 90 17.24 4.16 7.75
N LEU A 91 17.94 3.84 8.85
CA LEU A 91 17.33 3.22 10.03
C LEU A 91 16.17 4.02 10.60
N SER A 92 16.33 5.35 10.75
CA SER A 92 15.27 6.21 11.28
C SER A 92 14.04 6.24 10.38
N LEU A 93 14.24 6.22 9.07
CA LEU A 93 13.16 6.21 8.09
C LEU A 93 12.42 4.87 8.11
N MET A 94 13.17 3.76 8.15
CA MET A 94 12.59 2.42 8.28
C MET A 94 11.73 2.31 9.54
N ASN A 95 12.25 2.76 10.68
CA ASN A 95 11.52 2.72 11.95
C ASN A 95 10.25 3.58 11.90
N GLY A 96 10.32 4.76 11.29
CA GLY A 96 9.16 5.63 11.14
C GLY A 96 8.07 5.02 10.27
N ILE A 97 8.46 4.40 9.16
CA ILE A 97 7.51 3.73 8.26
C ILE A 97 6.83 2.56 8.98
N VAL A 98 7.60 1.73 9.67
CA VAL A 98 7.06 0.61 10.46
C VAL A 98 6.09 1.11 11.53
N HIS A 99 6.41 2.23 12.18
CA HIS A 99 5.52 2.83 13.18
C HIS A 99 4.17 3.21 12.56
N VAL A 100 4.15 3.87 11.40
CA VAL A 100 2.90 4.23 10.73
C VAL A 100 2.12 2.99 10.31
N GLN A 101 2.80 2.00 9.73
CA GLN A 101 2.17 0.74 9.34
C GLN A 101 1.46 0.06 10.51
N THR A 102 2.13 -0.06 11.64
CA THR A 102 1.60 -0.79 12.80
C THR A 102 0.56 0.02 13.57
N HIS A 103 0.75 1.33 13.69
CA HIS A 103 -0.18 2.19 14.41
C HIS A 103 -1.54 2.33 13.69
N TRP A 104 -1.51 2.44 12.36
CA TRP A 104 -2.69 2.70 11.56
C TRP A 104 -3.20 1.47 10.80
N ASN A 105 -2.53 0.33 10.92
CA ASN A 105 -2.77 -0.84 10.06
C ASN A 105 -2.73 -0.46 8.57
N MET A 106 -1.78 0.39 8.21
CA MET A 106 -1.63 0.88 6.85
C MET A 106 -0.75 -0.07 6.05
N VAL A 107 -1.26 -0.55 4.94
CA VAL A 107 -0.46 -1.29 3.97
C VAL A 107 0.47 -0.31 3.25
N VAL A 108 1.77 -0.54 3.33
CA VAL A 108 2.79 0.29 2.66
C VAL A 108 3.74 -0.62 1.90
N SER A 109 3.93 -0.32 0.62
CA SER A 109 4.92 -0.98 -0.23
C SER A 109 5.88 0.05 -0.79
N ILE A 110 7.15 -0.33 -0.97
CA ILE A 110 8.20 0.57 -1.44
C ILE A 110 8.91 -0.10 -2.61
N GLY A 111 9.02 0.59 -3.73
CA GLY A 111 9.70 0.08 -4.90
C GLY A 111 9.18 0.67 -6.20
N GLY A 112 9.22 -0.10 -7.27
CA GLY A 112 8.78 0.31 -8.59
C GLY A 112 7.36 -0.14 -8.91
N ALA A 113 7.07 -0.24 -10.21
CA ALA A 113 5.74 -0.57 -10.72
C ALA A 113 5.23 -1.94 -10.25
N GLU A 114 6.12 -2.88 -9.95
CA GLU A 114 5.79 -4.21 -9.43
C GLU A 114 5.05 -4.16 -8.09
N ARG A 115 5.18 -3.06 -7.35
CA ARG A 115 4.50 -2.89 -6.06
C ARG A 115 2.99 -2.66 -6.19
N ALA A 116 2.49 -2.40 -7.40
CA ALA A 116 1.05 -2.33 -7.62
C ALA A 116 0.35 -3.65 -7.25
N GLU A 117 0.88 -4.78 -7.68
CA GLU A 117 0.34 -6.09 -7.33
C GLU A 117 0.49 -6.37 -5.82
N ASP A 118 1.64 -6.03 -5.25
CA ASP A 118 1.92 -6.28 -3.84
C ASP A 118 0.96 -5.53 -2.93
N VAL A 119 0.71 -4.25 -3.20
CA VAL A 119 -0.20 -3.45 -2.37
C VAL A 119 -1.63 -3.96 -2.47
N VAL A 120 -2.08 -4.33 -3.66
CA VAL A 120 -3.42 -4.90 -3.85
C VAL A 120 -3.55 -6.24 -3.13
N THR A 121 -2.53 -7.09 -3.22
CA THR A 121 -2.48 -8.37 -2.51
C THR A 121 -2.60 -8.17 -1.00
N MET A 122 -1.82 -7.26 -0.43
CA MET A 122 -1.83 -7.04 1.02
C MET A 122 -3.14 -6.42 1.51
N ILE A 123 -3.72 -5.51 0.74
CA ILE A 123 -5.04 -4.96 1.07
C ILE A 123 -6.10 -6.06 1.03
N THR A 124 -6.05 -6.95 0.04
CA THR A 124 -6.98 -8.06 -0.06
C THR A 124 -6.88 -8.98 1.16
N ILE A 125 -5.65 -9.31 1.57
CA ILE A 125 -5.41 -10.14 2.77
C ILE A 125 -5.95 -9.44 4.01
N GLN A 126 -5.69 -8.15 4.17
CA GLN A 126 -6.18 -7.37 5.30
C GLN A 126 -7.72 -7.42 5.37
N ASN A 127 -8.38 -7.20 4.25
CA ASN A 127 -9.84 -7.21 4.18
C ASN A 127 -10.42 -8.59 4.55
N GLU A 128 -9.79 -9.66 4.09
CA GLU A 128 -10.18 -11.02 4.44
C GLU A 128 -10.02 -11.28 5.94
N MET A 129 -8.91 -10.89 6.51
CA MET A 129 -8.66 -11.08 7.95
C MET A 129 -9.61 -10.26 8.80
N GLU A 130 -9.92 -9.04 8.41
CA GLU A 130 -10.91 -8.21 9.10
C GLU A 130 -12.31 -8.82 9.04
N ALA A 131 -12.71 -9.36 7.89
CA ALA A 131 -14.00 -10.03 7.73
C ALA A 131 -14.09 -11.30 8.61
N GLU A 132 -13.02 -12.08 8.67
CA GLU A 132 -12.94 -13.27 9.54
C GLU A 132 -13.03 -12.87 11.01
N ALA A 133 -12.36 -11.81 11.43
CA ALA A 133 -12.40 -11.32 12.80
C ALA A 133 -13.81 -10.86 13.19
N VAL A 134 -14.51 -10.16 12.31
CA VAL A 134 -15.91 -9.75 12.54
C VAL A 134 -16.82 -10.97 12.66
N GLU A 135 -16.66 -11.96 11.80
CA GLU A 135 -17.45 -13.20 11.84
C GLU A 135 -17.21 -13.98 13.13
N MET A 136 -15.96 -14.09 13.58
CA MET A 136 -15.63 -14.75 14.84
C MET A 136 -16.26 -14.03 16.04
N THR A 137 -16.20 -12.70 16.06
CA THR A 137 -16.80 -11.89 17.12
C THR A 137 -18.32 -12.07 17.16
N ALA A 138 -18.97 -12.12 16.00
CA ALA A 138 -20.40 -12.37 15.90
C ALA A 138 -20.78 -13.75 16.46
N LYS A 139 -19.98 -14.79 16.18
CA LYS A 139 -20.18 -16.15 16.72
C LYS A 139 -20.03 -16.19 18.24
N GLU A 140 -19.03 -15.48 18.78
CA GLU A 140 -18.80 -15.40 20.22
C GLU A 140 -19.95 -14.70 20.95
N SER A 141 -20.55 -13.69 20.33
CA SER A 141 -21.64 -12.94 20.93
C SER A 141 -22.97 -13.69 20.97
N VAL A 142 -23.12 -14.77 20.19
CA VAL A 142 -24.34 -15.58 20.07
C VAL A 142 -24.30 -16.80 21.02
N SER A 143 -23.14 -17.12 21.55
CA SER A 143 -23.01 -18.26 22.48
C SER A 143 -23.34 -17.84 23.95
#